data_453d9b71b8ac17939a306ce5e992e754
#
_entry.id   453d9b71b8ac17939a306ce5e992e754
#
_cell.length_a   1.000
_cell.length_b   1.000
_cell.length_c   1.000
_cell.angle_alpha   90.00
_cell.angle_beta   90.00
_cell.angle_gamma   90.00
#
_symmetry.space_group_name_H-M   'P 1'
#
loop_
_entity.id
_entity.type
_entity.pdbx_description
1 polymer ?
#
loop_
_entity_poly.entity_id
_entity_poly.type
_entity_poly.pdbx_seq_one_letter_code
_entity_poly.pdbx_strand_id
1 'polypeptide(L)' 'MPFTRDTTIGELLDNPQAKAVMDKQMPGLADNPMIAMVKGMTLNMLLSMPQAAQLGITKEKVDAFLVEVNKQVKL' A
#
# COMPACT_ATOMS: atom_id res chain seq x y z
N MET A 1 -10.07 -5.03 11.75
CA MET A 1 -10.14 -3.59 11.53
C MET A 1 -9.82 -3.24 10.08
N PRO A 2 -10.48 -2.25 9.50
CA PRO A 2 -10.18 -1.90 8.11
C PRO A 2 -8.76 -1.32 7.99
N PHE A 3 -8.20 -1.46 6.82
CA PHE A 3 -6.92 -0.82 6.53
C PHE A 3 -7.13 0.69 6.37
N THR A 4 -6.17 1.46 6.85
CA THR A 4 -6.20 2.91 6.78
C THR A 4 -4.84 3.41 6.31
N ARG A 5 -4.68 4.72 6.22
CA ARG A 5 -3.38 5.31 5.90
C ARG A 5 -2.35 5.10 7.01
N ASP A 6 -2.81 4.74 8.22
CA ASP A 6 -1.90 4.42 9.32
C ASP A 6 -1.42 2.98 9.30
N THR A 7 -1.95 2.17 8.38
CA THR A 7 -1.48 0.79 8.19
C THR A 7 -0.09 0.81 7.56
N THR A 8 0.80 -0.01 8.08
CA THR A 8 2.15 -0.10 7.50
C THR A 8 2.15 -0.91 6.21
N ILE A 9 3.17 -0.66 5.39
CA ILE A 9 3.37 -1.42 4.15
C ILE A 9 3.54 -2.91 4.46
N GLY A 10 4.28 -3.22 5.53
CA GLY A 10 4.48 -4.62 5.94
C GLY A 10 3.19 -5.34 6.27
N GLU A 11 2.27 -4.67 6.95
CA GLU A 11 0.97 -5.24 7.27
C GLU A 11 0.18 -5.55 5.99
N LEU A 12 0.24 -4.66 5.01
CA LEU A 12 -0.42 -4.89 3.73
C LEU A 12 0.19 -6.07 2.99
N LEU A 13 1.51 -6.18 2.99
CA LEU A 13 2.20 -7.28 2.31
C LEU A 13 1.98 -8.61 2.99
N ASP A 14 1.77 -8.61 4.31
CA ASP A 14 1.51 -9.84 5.07
C ASP A 14 0.11 -10.38 4.84
N ASN A 15 -0.80 -9.55 4.33
CA ASN A 15 -2.16 -9.98 4.03
C ASN A 15 -2.23 -10.35 2.54
N PRO A 16 -2.49 -11.63 2.20
CA PRO A 16 -2.50 -12.04 0.79
C PRO A 16 -3.56 -11.33 -0.05
N GLN A 17 -4.69 -10.99 0.56
CA GLN A 17 -5.74 -10.27 -0.17
C GLN A 17 -5.34 -8.82 -0.45
N ALA A 18 -4.72 -8.17 0.53
CA ALA A 18 -4.22 -6.80 0.34
C ALA A 18 -3.09 -6.78 -0.68
N LYS A 19 -2.21 -7.77 -0.64
CA LYS A 19 -1.13 -7.89 -1.62
C LYS A 19 -1.68 -8.09 -3.02
N ALA A 20 -2.74 -8.91 -3.17
CA ALA A 20 -3.36 -9.13 -4.46
C ALA A 20 -3.97 -7.84 -5.02
N VAL A 21 -4.62 -7.05 -4.18
CA VAL A 21 -5.17 -5.76 -4.59
C VAL A 21 -4.05 -4.80 -5.00
N MET A 22 -2.96 -4.80 -4.24
CA MET A 22 -1.79 -3.98 -4.54
C MET A 22 -1.19 -4.36 -5.90
N ASP A 23 -1.05 -5.64 -6.17
CA ASP A 23 -0.52 -6.12 -7.45
C ASP A 23 -1.44 -5.74 -8.60
N LYS A 24 -2.73 -5.72 -8.36
CA LYS A 24 -3.72 -5.38 -9.38
C LYS A 24 -3.72 -3.89 -9.71
N GLN A 25 -3.68 -3.05 -8.69
CA GLN A 25 -3.77 -1.59 -8.87
C GLN A 25 -2.42 -0.95 -9.14
N MET A 26 -1.38 -1.51 -8.59
CA MET A 26 -0.01 -1.01 -8.71
C MET A 26 0.92 -2.16 -9.07
N PRO A 27 0.87 -2.65 -10.33
CA PRO A 27 1.68 -3.81 -10.74
C PRO A 27 3.17 -3.56 -10.52
N GLY A 28 3.85 -4.55 -9.98
CA GLY A 28 5.29 -4.48 -9.74
C GLY A 28 5.69 -3.75 -8.47
N LEU A 29 4.76 -3.09 -7.80
CA LEU A 29 5.09 -2.34 -6.59
C LEU A 29 5.55 -3.27 -5.46
N ALA A 30 4.85 -4.38 -5.27
CA ALA A 30 5.19 -5.33 -4.21
C ALA A 30 6.57 -5.97 -4.42
N ASP A 31 7.01 -6.06 -5.66
CA ASP A 31 8.31 -6.63 -6.02
C ASP A 31 9.42 -5.59 -6.05
N ASN A 32 9.09 -4.32 -5.86
CA ASN A 32 10.07 -3.24 -5.89
C ASN A 32 10.93 -3.29 -4.62
N PRO A 33 12.27 -3.33 -4.74
CA PRO A 33 13.13 -3.38 -3.54
C PRO A 33 12.95 -2.18 -2.61
N MET A 34 12.52 -1.03 -3.12
CA MET A 34 12.26 0.12 -2.27
C MET A 34 11.10 -0.12 -1.31
N ILE A 35 10.12 -0.94 -1.71
CA ILE A 35 9.01 -1.30 -0.84
C ILE A 35 9.50 -2.09 0.37
N ALA A 36 10.46 -2.98 0.17
CA ALA A 36 11.05 -3.73 1.27
C ALA A 36 11.73 -2.80 2.28
N MET A 37 12.32 -1.71 1.80
CA MET A 37 13.01 -0.74 2.66
C MET A 37 12.02 0.09 3.48
N VAL A 38 10.79 0.24 3.03
CA VAL A 38 9.79 1.09 3.70
C VAL A 38 8.68 0.28 4.38
N LYS A 39 8.90 -1.00 4.60
CA LYS A 39 7.89 -1.88 5.20
C LYS A 39 7.41 -1.39 6.57
N GLY A 40 8.28 -0.78 7.36
CA GLY A 40 7.91 -0.28 8.67
C GLY A 40 7.19 1.07 8.65
N MET A 41 7.02 1.66 7.48
CA MET A 41 6.40 2.96 7.34
C MET A 41 4.90 2.82 7.06
N THR A 42 4.12 3.76 7.59
CA THR A 42 2.70 3.84 7.27
C THR A 42 2.50 4.45 5.90
N LEU A 43 1.29 4.29 5.35
CA LEU A 43 0.96 4.92 4.07
C LEU A 43 1.05 6.45 4.16
N ASN A 44 0.65 7.03 5.30
CA ASN A 44 0.80 8.48 5.50
C ASN A 44 2.25 8.92 5.44
N MET A 45 3.13 8.18 6.11
CA MET A 45 4.56 8.49 6.09
C MET A 45 5.12 8.37 4.68
N LEU A 46 4.72 7.32 3.98
CA LEU A 46 5.17 7.10 2.61
C LEU A 46 4.73 8.23 1.68
N LEU A 47 3.48 8.69 1.82
CA LEU A 47 2.96 9.79 1.01
C LEU A 47 3.70 11.11 1.25
N SER A 48 4.33 11.26 2.42
CA SER A 48 5.11 12.45 2.75
C SER A 48 6.50 12.44 2.12
N MET A 49 6.91 11.31 1.54
CA MET A 49 8.25 11.15 0.97
C MET A 49 8.26 11.47 -0.52
N PRO A 50 9.29 12.19 -1.02
CA PRO A 50 9.40 12.41 -2.46
C PRO A 50 9.48 11.13 -3.28
N GLN A 51 10.05 10.07 -2.70
CA GLN A 51 10.18 8.78 -3.38
C GLN A 51 8.85 8.16 -3.73
N ALA A 52 7.78 8.49 -3.00
CA ALA A 52 6.46 7.95 -3.30
C ALA A 52 6.02 8.28 -4.72
N ALA A 53 6.26 9.50 -5.15
CA ALA A 53 5.92 9.91 -6.52
C ALA A 53 6.71 9.12 -7.55
N GLN A 54 7.97 8.80 -7.25
CA GLN A 54 8.80 8.00 -8.15
C GLN A 54 8.32 6.56 -8.26
N LEU A 55 7.69 6.05 -7.20
CA LEU A 55 7.10 4.71 -7.20
C LEU A 55 5.71 4.68 -7.82
N GLY A 56 5.19 5.84 -8.22
CA GLY A 56 3.83 5.95 -8.72
C GLY A 56 2.77 5.96 -7.62
N ILE A 57 3.18 6.15 -6.39
CA ILE A 57 2.26 6.18 -5.25
C ILE A 57 1.78 7.62 -5.05
N THR A 58 0.49 7.83 -5.24
CA THR A 58 -0.14 9.12 -5.01
C THR A 58 -1.26 8.96 -3.98
N LYS A 59 -1.69 10.08 -3.42
CA LYS A 59 -2.80 10.05 -2.46
C LYS A 59 -4.04 9.42 -3.08
N GLU A 60 -4.33 9.76 -4.32
CA GLU A 60 -5.48 9.20 -5.03
C GLU A 60 -5.38 7.69 -5.19
N LYS A 61 -4.19 7.19 -5.55
CA LYS A 61 -3.97 5.76 -5.69
C LYS A 61 -4.07 5.05 -4.35
N VAL A 62 -3.55 5.65 -3.30
CA VAL A 62 -3.65 5.08 -1.95
C VAL A 62 -5.10 5.01 -1.51
N ASP A 63 -5.86 6.08 -1.72
CA ASP A 63 -7.27 6.10 -1.35
C ASP A 63 -8.07 5.05 -2.14
N ALA A 64 -7.83 4.94 -3.44
CA ALA A 64 -8.47 3.92 -4.26
C ALA A 64 -8.10 2.52 -3.82
N PHE A 65 -6.83 2.31 -3.49
CA PHE A 65 -6.35 1.04 -2.98
C PHE A 65 -7.04 0.67 -1.66
N LEU A 66 -7.13 1.62 -0.74
CA LEU A 66 -7.77 1.37 0.56
C LEU A 66 -9.25 1.03 0.41
N VAL A 67 -9.95 1.73 -0.47
CA VAL A 67 -11.35 1.42 -0.75
C VAL A 67 -11.48 -0.01 -1.27
N GLU A 68 -10.66 -0.38 -2.24
CA GLU A 68 -10.74 -1.70 -2.84
C GLU A 68 -10.34 -2.80 -1.86
N VAL A 69 -9.25 -2.61 -1.13
CA VAL A 69 -8.78 -3.64 -0.19
C VAL A 69 -9.77 -3.84 0.95
N ASN A 70 -10.42 -2.79 1.41
CA ASN A 70 -11.41 -2.90 2.47
C ASN A 70 -12.70 -3.58 2.01
N LYS A 71 -12.97 -3.57 0.72
CA LYS A 71 -14.09 -4.33 0.15
C LYS A 71 -13.78 -5.82 0.11
N GLN A 72 -12.54 -6.18 -0.17
CA GLN A 72 -12.15 -7.58 -0.36
C GLN A 72 -11.72 -8.24 0.94
N VAL A 73 -11.10 -7.48 1.84
CA VAL A 73 -10.67 -7.97 3.14
C VAL A 73 -11.70 -7.55 4.17
N LYS A 74 -12.54 -8.48 4.56
CA LYS A 74 -13.54 -8.23 5.61
C LYS A 74 -12.90 -8.53 6.95
N LEU A 75 -12.54 -7.49 7.64
CA LEU A 75 -11.92 -7.61 8.96
C LEU A 75 -12.92 -7.36 10.07
#